data_10863a85c1d5d4087de7fa2f65c8d0c8
#
_entry.id   10863a85c1d5d4087de7fa2f65c8d0c8
#
_cell.length_a   1.000
_cell.length_b   1.000
_cell.length_c   1.000
_cell.angle_alpha   90.00
_cell.angle_beta   90.00
_cell.angle_gamma   90.00
#
_symmetry.space_group_name_H-M   'P 1'
#
loop_
_entity.id
_entity.type
_entity.pdbx_description
1 polymer ?
#
loop_
_entity_poly.entity_id
_entity_poly.type
_entity_poly.pdbx_seq_one_letter_code
_entity_poly.pdbx_strand_id
1 'polypeptide(L)'
;MLDINSLPPWPLVGLAFGVAFLYSSVGFGGGSGYLAVMSLFAISTQLIASTALSLNILAASIAFFIYWQSGHFTPALLWPFLLTSLPAAFLGGYIHLHDTLYLGILYAALAYVGIQLLFWNQSAHPASAPRRFAWPAILVGGLLIGLLSGFVGLGGGIFLSPLIVLNGWGTPKQAAASSAGFIVINSISGLLGRVMGGNFAFGLLSATLLPVGLAGALIGSWLGAHYLSGTLLRRILGIILLLTVLSSLIEFFRV
;
A
#
# COMPACT_ATOMS: atom_id res chain seq x y z
N MET A 1 -21.65 -9.65 -7.27
CA MET A 1 -20.87 -8.46 -6.89
C MET A 1 -21.62 -7.67 -5.82
N LEU A 2 -20.92 -7.27 -4.75
CA LEU A 2 -21.51 -6.38 -3.76
C LEU A 2 -21.80 -5.03 -4.42
N ASP A 3 -23.00 -4.50 -4.18
CA ASP A 3 -23.42 -3.20 -4.72
C ASP A 3 -22.67 -2.06 -4.02
N ILE A 4 -22.36 -1.00 -4.76
CA ILE A 4 -21.67 0.20 -4.27
C ILE A 4 -22.40 0.85 -3.09
N ASN A 5 -23.72 0.72 -3.04
CA ASN A 5 -24.59 1.26 -1.99
C ASN A 5 -24.97 0.22 -0.91
N SER A 6 -24.40 -0.98 -0.94
CA SER A 6 -24.60 -1.95 0.12
C SER A 6 -23.71 -1.67 1.32
N LEU A 7 -24.20 -1.97 2.51
CA LEU A 7 -23.35 -2.00 3.71
C LEU A 7 -22.33 -3.15 3.56
N PRO A 8 -21.07 -2.93 3.96
CA PRO A 8 -20.09 -3.99 3.96
C PRO A 8 -20.51 -5.10 4.91
N PRO A 9 -20.31 -6.39 4.52
CA PRO A 9 -20.50 -7.50 5.44
C PRO A 9 -19.63 -7.31 6.69
N TRP A 10 -20.15 -7.64 7.87
CA TRP A 10 -19.40 -7.48 9.13
C TRP A 10 -18.00 -8.16 9.12
N PRO A 11 -17.77 -9.35 8.46
CA PRO A 11 -16.43 -9.89 8.37
C PRO A 11 -15.47 -8.97 7.61
N LEU A 12 -15.93 -8.31 6.54
CA LEU A 12 -15.12 -7.34 5.79
C LEU A 12 -14.71 -6.14 6.66
N VAL A 13 -15.64 -5.65 7.49
CA VAL A 13 -15.35 -4.55 8.44
C VAL A 13 -14.28 -4.94 9.44
N GLY A 14 -14.40 -6.14 10.04
CA GLY A 14 -13.41 -6.67 10.98
C GLY A 14 -12.03 -6.90 10.33
N LEU A 15 -12.01 -7.46 9.12
CA LEU A 15 -10.77 -7.67 8.37
C LEU A 15 -10.11 -6.35 7.96
N ALA A 16 -10.90 -5.35 7.52
CA ALA A 16 -10.39 -4.03 7.20
C ALA A 16 -9.76 -3.33 8.41
N PHE A 17 -10.39 -3.44 9.58
CA PHE A 17 -9.80 -2.97 10.85
C PHE A 17 -8.48 -3.69 11.14
N GLY A 18 -8.46 -5.03 11.07
CA GLY A 18 -7.26 -5.84 11.30
C GLY A 18 -6.11 -5.48 10.36
N VAL A 19 -6.41 -5.28 9.07
CA VAL A 19 -5.44 -4.81 8.07
C VAL A 19 -4.90 -3.44 8.45
N ALA A 20 -5.78 -2.48 8.72
CA ALA A 20 -5.38 -1.13 9.12
C ALA A 20 -4.45 -1.16 10.35
N PHE A 21 -4.83 -1.93 11.36
CA PHE A 21 -4.06 -2.12 12.58
C PHE A 21 -2.67 -2.71 12.31
N LEU A 22 -2.59 -3.84 11.59
CA LEU A 22 -1.34 -4.55 11.34
C LEU A 22 -0.38 -3.73 10.44
N TYR A 23 -0.88 -3.13 9.36
CA TYR A 23 -0.05 -2.35 8.46
C TYR A 23 0.47 -1.06 9.10
N SER A 24 -0.40 -0.35 9.80
CA SER A 24 -0.01 0.88 10.47
C SER A 24 0.94 0.65 11.62
N SER A 25 0.90 -0.52 12.28
CA SER A 25 1.84 -0.88 13.34
C SER A 25 3.27 -1.11 12.82
N VAL A 26 3.47 -1.34 11.53
CA VAL A 26 4.80 -1.41 10.88
C VAL A 26 5.12 -0.18 10.04
N GLY A 27 4.27 0.85 10.08
CA GLY A 27 4.50 2.11 9.38
C GLY A 27 4.06 2.13 7.91
N PHE A 28 3.19 1.22 7.48
CA PHE A 28 2.62 1.19 6.13
C PHE A 28 1.14 1.63 6.13
N GLY A 29 0.67 2.13 4.98
CA GLY A 29 -0.73 2.58 4.83
C GLY A 29 -1.79 1.47 4.74
N GLY A 30 -1.39 0.26 4.40
CA GLY A 30 -2.30 -0.90 4.34
C GLY A 30 -2.86 -1.24 2.97
N GLY A 31 -2.46 -0.54 1.91
CA GLY A 31 -3.03 -0.68 0.56
C GLY A 31 -3.14 -2.11 0.07
N SER A 32 -2.05 -2.87 0.09
CA SER A 32 -2.06 -4.28 -0.35
C SER A 32 -2.99 -5.16 0.49
N GLY A 33 -3.09 -4.91 1.78
CA GLY A 33 -3.99 -5.65 2.65
C GLY A 33 -5.46 -5.33 2.38
N TYR A 34 -5.82 -4.06 2.19
CA TYR A 34 -7.19 -3.67 1.82
C TYR A 34 -7.59 -4.27 0.48
N LEU A 35 -6.70 -4.20 -0.52
CA LEU A 35 -6.93 -4.79 -1.83
C LEU A 35 -7.14 -6.31 -1.73
N ALA A 36 -6.28 -6.99 -0.97
CA ALA A 36 -6.38 -8.43 -0.74
C ALA A 36 -7.72 -8.80 -0.10
N VAL A 37 -8.09 -8.13 0.99
CA VAL A 37 -9.33 -8.43 1.70
C VAL A 37 -10.55 -8.11 0.84
N MET A 38 -10.60 -6.94 0.21
CA MET A 38 -11.75 -6.56 -0.62
C MET A 38 -11.91 -7.45 -1.86
N SER A 39 -10.81 -7.96 -2.45
CA SER A 39 -10.88 -8.87 -3.60
C SER A 39 -11.57 -10.20 -3.28
N LEU A 40 -11.51 -10.68 -2.03
CA LEU A 40 -12.18 -11.89 -1.58
C LEU A 40 -13.71 -11.77 -1.49
N PHE A 41 -14.25 -10.56 -1.52
CA PHE A 41 -15.68 -10.29 -1.37
C PHE A 41 -16.40 -9.96 -2.67
N ALA A 42 -15.81 -10.27 -3.83
CA ALA A 42 -16.38 -10.01 -5.16
C ALA A 42 -16.84 -8.54 -5.35
N ILE A 43 -16.07 -7.60 -4.84
CA ILE A 43 -16.28 -6.16 -5.00
C ILE A 43 -15.75 -5.74 -6.37
N SER A 44 -16.38 -4.75 -7.02
CA SER A 44 -15.91 -4.26 -8.32
C SER A 44 -14.49 -3.66 -8.23
N THR A 45 -13.68 -3.90 -9.26
CA THR A 45 -12.27 -3.47 -9.31
C THR A 45 -12.10 -1.96 -9.14
N GLN A 46 -13.04 -1.16 -9.67
CA GLN A 46 -13.06 0.29 -9.52
C GLN A 46 -13.28 0.71 -8.06
N LEU A 47 -14.22 0.05 -7.36
CA LEU A 47 -14.53 0.35 -5.96
C LEU A 47 -13.40 -0.08 -5.04
N ILE A 48 -12.80 -1.26 -5.29
CA ILE A 48 -11.63 -1.76 -4.55
C ILE A 48 -10.49 -0.73 -4.61
N ALA A 49 -10.08 -0.33 -5.81
CA ALA A 49 -8.94 0.56 -5.97
C ALA A 49 -9.18 1.96 -5.42
N SER A 50 -10.38 2.52 -5.64
CA SER A 50 -10.74 3.85 -5.12
C SER A 50 -10.80 3.87 -3.59
N THR A 51 -11.40 2.83 -2.99
CA THR A 51 -11.47 2.68 -1.52
C THR A 51 -10.09 2.48 -0.91
N ALA A 52 -9.25 1.63 -1.52
CA ALA A 52 -7.89 1.38 -1.04
C ALA A 52 -7.03 2.65 -1.07
N LEU A 53 -7.08 3.44 -2.15
CA LEU A 53 -6.37 4.72 -2.23
C LEU A 53 -6.85 5.71 -1.16
N SER A 54 -8.16 5.78 -0.92
CA SER A 54 -8.74 6.64 0.12
C SER A 54 -8.30 6.22 1.53
N LEU A 55 -8.33 4.93 1.83
CA LEU A 55 -7.83 4.37 3.09
C LEU A 55 -6.33 4.61 3.25
N ASN A 56 -5.55 4.46 2.18
CA ASN A 56 -4.12 4.75 2.18
C ASN A 56 -3.81 6.19 2.53
N ILE A 57 -4.54 7.16 1.97
CA ILE A 57 -4.36 8.58 2.29
C ILE A 57 -4.53 8.79 3.79
N LEU A 58 -5.57 8.25 4.40
CA LEU A 58 -5.83 8.40 5.83
C LEU A 58 -4.78 7.69 6.69
N ALA A 59 -4.57 6.40 6.48
CA ALA A 59 -3.69 5.59 7.32
C ALA A 59 -2.21 6.02 7.18
N ALA A 60 -1.76 6.28 5.95
CA ALA A 60 -0.38 6.70 5.72
C ALA A 60 -0.11 8.15 6.17
N SER A 61 -1.12 9.03 6.15
CA SER A 61 -0.97 10.39 6.72
C SER A 61 -0.69 10.36 8.22
N ILE A 62 -1.38 9.48 8.96
CA ILE A 62 -1.12 9.27 10.39
C ILE A 62 0.30 8.76 10.61
N ALA A 63 0.69 7.71 9.87
CA ALA A 63 2.03 7.15 9.97
C ALA A 63 3.10 8.20 9.62
N PHE A 64 2.92 8.93 8.51
CA PHE A 64 3.83 9.99 8.09
C PHE A 64 4.00 11.05 9.17
N PHE A 65 2.90 11.53 9.75
CA PHE A 65 2.92 12.57 10.79
C PHE A 65 3.69 12.11 12.04
N ILE A 66 3.45 10.87 12.50
CA ILE A 66 4.15 10.29 13.67
C ILE A 66 5.64 10.18 13.41
N TYR A 67 6.05 9.63 12.25
CA TYR A 67 7.47 9.48 11.91
C TYR A 67 8.17 10.83 11.64
N TRP A 68 7.46 11.80 11.09
CA TRP A 68 7.97 13.16 10.89
C TRP A 68 8.22 13.87 12.21
N GLN A 69 7.26 13.84 13.13
CA GLN A 69 7.44 14.40 14.48
C GLN A 69 8.58 13.72 15.24
N SER A 70 8.82 12.45 15.00
CA SER A 70 9.94 11.70 15.60
C SER A 70 11.29 11.97 14.95
N GLY A 71 11.38 12.91 14.00
CA GLY A 71 12.64 13.31 13.34
C GLY A 71 13.19 12.30 12.34
N HIS A 72 12.40 11.32 11.89
CA HIS A 72 12.86 10.28 10.98
C HIS A 72 12.65 10.61 9.49
N PHE A 73 11.99 11.71 9.17
CA PHE A 73 11.74 12.08 7.78
C PHE A 73 12.94 12.73 7.14
N THR A 74 13.36 12.20 5.99
CA THR A 74 14.45 12.73 5.18
C THR A 74 13.94 13.01 3.77
N PRO A 75 13.70 14.28 3.39
CA PRO A 75 13.14 14.63 2.07
C PRO A 75 13.92 14.07 0.89
N ALA A 76 15.25 14.02 0.99
CA ALA A 76 16.13 13.50 -0.06
C ALA A 76 15.83 12.02 -0.44
N LEU A 77 15.22 11.23 0.45
CA LEU A 77 14.82 9.86 0.18
C LEU A 77 13.46 9.76 -0.54
N LEU A 78 12.68 10.81 -0.55
CA LEU A 78 11.34 10.84 -1.12
C LEU A 78 11.31 11.50 -2.50
N TRP A 79 11.83 12.72 -2.61
CA TRP A 79 11.71 13.57 -3.80
C TRP A 79 12.16 12.93 -5.10
N PRO A 80 13.31 12.21 -5.17
CA PRO A 80 13.77 11.63 -6.43
C PRO A 80 12.78 10.64 -7.04
N PHE A 81 12.10 9.87 -6.20
CA PHE A 81 11.10 8.90 -6.66
C PHE A 81 9.80 9.59 -7.08
N LEU A 82 9.41 10.68 -6.43
CA LEU A 82 8.18 11.41 -6.74
C LEU A 82 8.20 12.04 -8.13
N LEU A 83 9.38 12.40 -8.65
CA LEU A 83 9.50 13.03 -9.98
C LEU A 83 8.83 12.20 -11.08
N THR A 84 8.95 10.89 -11.04
CA THR A 84 8.36 9.98 -12.02
C THR A 84 7.13 9.26 -11.50
N SER A 85 7.08 8.96 -10.21
CA SER A 85 5.94 8.20 -9.65
C SER A 85 4.66 9.01 -9.60
N LEU A 86 4.72 10.31 -9.34
CA LEU A 86 3.53 11.15 -9.24
C LEU A 86 2.78 11.23 -10.58
N PRO A 87 3.41 11.61 -11.72
CA PRO A 87 2.73 11.57 -13.01
C PRO A 87 2.33 10.14 -13.41
N ALA A 88 3.15 9.14 -13.07
CA ALA A 88 2.84 7.75 -13.36
C ALA A 88 1.62 7.23 -12.58
N ALA A 89 1.49 7.58 -11.30
CA ALA A 89 0.32 7.22 -10.49
C ALA A 89 -0.96 7.89 -11.01
N PHE A 90 -0.86 9.14 -11.46
CA PHE A 90 -1.98 9.81 -12.12
C PHE A 90 -2.41 9.06 -13.38
N LEU A 91 -1.46 8.78 -14.29
CA LEU A 91 -1.74 8.03 -15.53
C LEU A 91 -2.30 6.64 -15.24
N GLY A 92 -1.74 5.93 -14.25
CA GLY A 92 -2.25 4.63 -13.82
C GLY A 92 -3.69 4.68 -13.32
N GLY A 93 -4.06 5.73 -12.58
CA GLY A 93 -5.44 5.95 -12.14
C GLY A 93 -6.38 6.37 -13.28
N TYR A 94 -5.88 7.16 -14.23
CA TYR A 94 -6.65 7.66 -15.36
C TYR A 94 -7.01 6.55 -16.36
N ILE A 95 -6.09 5.62 -16.62
CA ILE A 95 -6.29 4.52 -17.57
C ILE A 95 -7.24 3.49 -16.99
N HIS A 96 -8.30 3.18 -17.74
CA HIS A 96 -9.23 2.10 -17.40
C HIS A 96 -8.64 0.75 -17.81
N LEU A 97 -8.36 -0.10 -16.84
CA LEU A 97 -7.94 -1.48 -17.09
C LEU A 97 -9.16 -2.40 -17.14
N HIS A 98 -9.14 -3.34 -18.07
CA HIS A 98 -10.10 -4.44 -18.08
C HIS A 98 -9.93 -5.29 -16.82
N ASP A 99 -11.04 -5.78 -16.24
CA ASP A 99 -11.03 -6.49 -14.95
C ASP A 99 -10.03 -7.63 -14.86
N THR A 100 -9.90 -8.44 -15.93
CA THR A 100 -8.94 -9.55 -15.97
C THR A 100 -7.50 -9.07 -15.85
N LEU A 101 -7.13 -7.99 -16.55
CA LEU A 101 -5.79 -7.42 -16.49
C LEU A 101 -5.53 -6.77 -15.13
N TYR A 102 -6.53 -6.05 -14.59
CA TYR A 102 -6.46 -5.48 -13.24
C TYR A 102 -6.19 -6.55 -12.19
N LEU A 103 -6.98 -7.63 -12.18
CA LEU A 103 -6.83 -8.72 -11.22
C LEU A 103 -5.48 -9.45 -11.38
N GLY A 104 -5.02 -9.64 -12.62
CA GLY A 104 -3.70 -10.21 -12.89
C GLY A 104 -2.57 -9.37 -12.29
N ILE A 105 -2.58 -8.07 -12.52
CA ILE A 105 -1.58 -7.14 -11.97
C ILE A 105 -1.71 -7.09 -10.43
N LEU A 106 -2.94 -7.04 -9.90
CA LEU A 106 -3.20 -7.05 -8.47
C LEU A 106 -2.57 -8.27 -7.80
N TYR A 107 -2.91 -9.48 -8.26
CA TYR A 107 -2.42 -10.71 -7.62
C TYR A 107 -0.91 -10.89 -7.79
N ALA A 108 -0.34 -10.52 -8.93
CA ALA A 108 1.12 -10.50 -9.11
C ALA A 108 1.80 -9.54 -8.11
N ALA A 109 1.25 -8.36 -7.92
CA ALA A 109 1.76 -7.40 -6.96
C ALA A 109 1.60 -7.89 -5.50
N LEU A 110 0.45 -8.48 -5.14
CA LEU A 110 0.20 -9.05 -3.81
C LEU A 110 1.14 -10.23 -3.53
N ALA A 111 1.39 -11.11 -4.51
CA ALA A 111 2.34 -12.21 -4.39
C ALA A 111 3.76 -11.70 -4.14
N TYR A 112 4.21 -10.74 -4.93
CA TYR A 112 5.52 -10.12 -4.75
C TYR A 112 5.67 -9.50 -3.36
N VAL A 113 4.69 -8.71 -2.93
CA VAL A 113 4.67 -8.06 -1.60
C VAL A 113 4.64 -9.11 -0.49
N GLY A 114 3.81 -10.15 -0.62
CA GLY A 114 3.72 -11.24 0.35
C GLY A 114 5.04 -11.97 0.54
N ILE A 115 5.70 -12.35 -0.55
CA ILE A 115 7.04 -12.96 -0.54
C ILE A 115 8.04 -12.01 0.11
N GLN A 116 8.04 -10.75 -0.28
CA GLN A 116 8.93 -9.74 0.26
C GLN A 116 8.77 -9.58 1.78
N LEU A 117 7.55 -9.50 2.29
CA LEU A 117 7.28 -9.37 3.72
C LEU A 117 7.71 -10.60 4.53
N LEU A 118 7.61 -11.80 3.96
CA LEU A 118 8.03 -13.04 4.61
C LEU A 118 9.55 -13.16 4.73
N PHE A 119 10.25 -12.87 3.63
CA PHE A 119 11.68 -13.13 3.52
C PHE A 119 12.56 -11.90 3.80
N TRP A 120 11.94 -10.71 3.91
CA TRP A 120 12.69 -9.51 4.19
C TRP A 120 13.25 -9.49 5.61
N ASN A 121 14.50 -9.81 5.69
CA ASN A 121 15.26 -9.69 6.94
C ASN A 121 15.84 -8.27 7.05
N GLN A 122 15.33 -7.49 7.99
CA GLN A 122 15.85 -6.15 8.31
C GLN A 122 17.15 -6.19 9.11
N SER A 123 17.91 -7.25 9.07
CA SER A 123 19.28 -7.21 9.57
C SER A 123 20.03 -6.19 8.71
N ALA A 124 19.83 -4.93 9.04
CA ALA A 124 20.60 -3.84 8.50
C ALA A 124 22.04 -4.10 8.91
N HIS A 125 22.79 -4.70 8.02
CA HIS A 125 24.22 -4.47 8.05
C HIS A 125 24.33 -2.95 7.90
N PRO A 126 24.97 -2.25 8.85
CA PRO A 126 25.29 -0.85 8.62
C PRO A 126 26.03 -0.83 7.28
N ALA A 127 25.40 -0.21 6.30
CA ALA A 127 26.01 -0.12 4.98
C ALA A 127 27.34 0.56 5.18
N SER A 128 28.41 -0.11 4.85
CA SER A 128 29.78 0.36 5.00
C SER A 128 30.08 1.65 4.22
N ALA A 129 29.20 2.08 3.34
CA ALA A 129 29.04 3.41 2.77
C ALA A 129 27.67 3.50 2.08
N PRO A 130 26.92 4.60 2.15
CA PRO A 130 25.70 4.77 1.38
C PRO A 130 26.04 4.67 -0.11
N ARG A 131 25.39 3.75 -0.81
CA ARG A 131 25.55 3.62 -2.26
C ARG A 131 25.08 4.93 -2.90
N ARG A 132 25.84 5.43 -3.87
CA ARG A 132 25.44 6.61 -4.63
C ARG A 132 24.06 6.39 -5.26
N PHE A 133 23.22 7.40 -5.26
CA PHE A 133 21.94 7.38 -5.95
C PHE A 133 22.16 7.06 -7.43
N ALA A 134 21.72 5.88 -7.85
CA ALA A 134 21.67 5.53 -9.28
C ALA A 134 20.40 6.18 -9.89
N TRP A 135 20.51 7.41 -10.35
CA TRP A 135 19.39 8.17 -10.88
C TRP A 135 18.51 7.40 -11.88
N PRO A 136 19.07 6.67 -12.88
CA PRO A 136 18.23 5.90 -13.80
C PRO A 136 17.37 4.85 -13.08
N ALA A 137 17.93 4.13 -12.11
CA ALA A 137 17.21 3.12 -11.35
C ALA A 137 16.10 3.73 -10.47
N ILE A 138 16.34 4.92 -9.91
CA ILE A 138 15.36 5.65 -9.10
C ILE A 138 14.20 6.13 -9.96
N LEU A 139 14.50 6.73 -11.13
CA LEU A 139 13.48 7.23 -12.04
C LEU A 139 12.62 6.10 -12.61
N VAL A 140 13.24 5.00 -13.04
CA VAL A 140 12.52 3.80 -13.53
C VAL A 140 11.73 3.16 -12.39
N GLY A 141 12.32 3.00 -11.21
CA GLY A 141 11.64 2.47 -10.04
C GLY A 141 10.44 3.32 -9.64
N GLY A 142 10.61 4.64 -9.59
CA GLY A 142 9.52 5.58 -9.34
C GLY A 142 8.38 5.47 -10.34
N LEU A 143 8.72 5.41 -11.65
CA LEU A 143 7.74 5.24 -12.72
C LEU A 143 6.93 3.95 -12.55
N LEU A 144 7.59 2.80 -12.37
CA LEU A 144 6.93 1.50 -12.23
C LEU A 144 6.06 1.44 -10.96
N ILE A 145 6.60 1.90 -9.83
CA ILE A 145 5.85 1.93 -8.57
C ILE A 145 4.66 2.86 -8.66
N GLY A 146 4.83 4.03 -9.31
CA GLY A 146 3.75 4.98 -9.53
C GLY A 146 2.63 4.40 -10.39
N LEU A 147 2.96 3.78 -11.53
CA LEU A 147 1.98 3.12 -12.40
C LEU A 147 1.19 2.04 -11.64
N LEU A 148 1.88 1.15 -10.91
CA LEU A 148 1.24 0.13 -10.08
C LEU A 148 0.36 0.75 -8.99
N SER A 149 0.81 1.83 -8.37
CA SER A 149 0.03 2.56 -7.37
C SER A 149 -1.29 3.09 -7.94
N GLY A 150 -1.25 3.69 -9.13
CA GLY A 150 -2.45 4.23 -9.79
C GLY A 150 -3.38 3.14 -10.34
N PHE A 151 -2.83 2.15 -11.06
CA PHE A 151 -3.60 1.05 -11.64
C PHE A 151 -4.35 0.26 -10.58
N VAL A 152 -3.65 -0.22 -9.57
CA VAL A 152 -4.16 -1.19 -8.60
C VAL A 152 -4.68 -0.53 -7.34
N GLY A 153 -4.12 0.61 -6.94
CA GLY A 153 -4.49 1.28 -5.69
C GLY A 153 -3.57 0.95 -4.50
N LEU A 154 -2.35 0.46 -4.76
CA LEU A 154 -1.40 0.02 -3.72
C LEU A 154 -0.77 1.15 -2.90
N GLY A 155 -0.75 2.38 -3.43
CA GLY A 155 -0.04 3.51 -2.80
C GLY A 155 1.48 3.48 -2.93
N GLY A 156 2.08 2.33 -3.29
CA GLY A 156 3.47 2.16 -3.71
C GLY A 156 4.54 2.12 -2.62
N GLY A 157 4.30 2.60 -1.41
CA GLY A 157 5.35 2.72 -0.38
C GLY A 157 5.95 1.41 0.10
N ILE A 158 5.19 0.31 0.00
CA ILE A 158 5.68 -1.02 0.36
C ILE A 158 6.83 -1.48 -0.55
N PHE A 159 6.91 -0.98 -1.78
CA PHE A 159 8.02 -1.22 -2.70
C PHE A 159 9.20 -0.27 -2.42
N LEU A 160 8.91 0.98 -2.03
CA LEU A 160 9.92 2.00 -1.78
C LEU A 160 10.77 1.69 -0.55
N SER A 161 10.16 1.24 0.54
CA SER A 161 10.86 0.96 1.81
C SER A 161 12.05 -0.01 1.66
N PRO A 162 11.87 -1.20 1.02
CA PRO A 162 13.00 -2.11 0.76
C PRO A 162 14.06 -1.50 -0.15
N LEU A 163 13.67 -0.73 -1.16
CA LEU A 163 14.66 -0.09 -2.04
C LEU A 163 15.58 0.85 -1.25
N ILE A 164 15.04 1.62 -0.32
CA ILE A 164 15.83 2.51 0.54
C ILE A 164 16.77 1.71 1.44
N VAL A 165 16.25 0.67 2.12
CA VAL A 165 17.02 -0.09 3.12
C VAL A 165 18.08 -0.98 2.46
N LEU A 166 17.73 -1.71 1.39
CA LEU A 166 18.66 -2.63 0.73
C LEU A 166 19.81 -1.91 0.01
N ASN A 167 19.58 -0.68 -0.46
CA ASN A 167 20.63 0.14 -1.03
C ASN A 167 21.43 0.94 0.02
N GLY A 168 21.07 0.82 1.30
CA GLY A 168 21.77 1.55 2.37
C GLY A 168 21.58 3.07 2.31
N TRP A 169 20.53 3.57 1.64
CA TRP A 169 20.28 5.01 1.51
C TRP A 169 19.71 5.62 2.79
N GLY A 170 19.06 4.81 3.62
CA GLY A 170 18.48 5.24 4.88
C GLY A 170 18.24 4.10 5.85
N THR A 171 18.00 4.46 7.10
CA THR A 171 17.61 3.52 8.16
C THR A 171 16.18 3.00 7.93
N PRO A 172 15.79 1.87 8.54
CA PRO A 172 14.42 1.37 8.46
C PRO A 172 13.36 2.40 8.88
N LYS A 173 13.63 3.25 9.86
CA LYS A 173 12.72 4.31 10.32
C LYS A 173 12.61 5.44 9.29
N GLN A 174 13.72 5.83 8.66
CA GLN A 174 13.70 6.80 7.57
C GLN A 174 12.99 6.26 6.33
N ALA A 175 13.20 4.98 6.02
CA ALA A 175 12.48 4.32 4.94
C ALA A 175 10.96 4.27 5.20
N ALA A 176 10.54 3.97 6.42
CA ALA A 176 9.13 3.98 6.82
C ALA A 176 8.51 5.38 6.68
N ALA A 177 9.19 6.43 7.18
CA ALA A 177 8.75 7.81 7.05
C ALA A 177 8.60 8.24 5.58
N SER A 178 9.63 7.98 4.77
CA SER A 178 9.61 8.32 3.33
C SER A 178 8.56 7.55 2.57
N SER A 179 8.37 6.26 2.89
CA SER A 179 7.33 5.42 2.29
C SER A 179 5.93 5.87 2.66
N ALA A 180 5.69 6.29 3.90
CA ALA A 180 4.40 6.83 4.30
C ALA A 180 4.06 8.11 3.52
N GLY A 181 4.99 9.05 3.40
CA GLY A 181 4.81 10.25 2.57
C GLY A 181 4.60 9.91 1.09
N PHE A 182 5.33 8.93 0.57
CA PHE A 182 5.18 8.44 -0.81
C PHE A 182 3.79 7.84 -1.05
N ILE A 183 3.28 7.04 -0.11
CA ILE A 183 1.92 6.48 -0.18
C ILE A 183 0.89 7.59 -0.26
N VAL A 184 0.96 8.59 0.61
CA VAL A 184 0.00 9.71 0.62
C VAL A 184 -0.03 10.41 -0.74
N ILE A 185 1.14 10.83 -1.22
CA ILE A 185 1.25 11.64 -2.44
C ILE A 185 0.81 10.83 -3.68
N ASN A 186 1.27 9.58 -3.82
CA ASN A 186 0.87 8.74 -4.94
C ASN A 186 -0.60 8.31 -4.88
N SER A 187 -1.15 8.11 -3.67
CA SER A 187 -2.57 7.78 -3.52
C SER A 187 -3.46 8.96 -3.90
N ILE A 188 -3.08 10.20 -3.55
CA ILE A 188 -3.79 11.41 -3.99
C ILE A 188 -3.69 11.52 -5.52
N SER A 189 -2.51 11.36 -6.10
CA SER A 189 -2.29 11.45 -7.54
C SER A 189 -3.09 10.38 -8.31
N GLY A 190 -3.04 9.12 -7.86
CA GLY A 190 -3.79 8.02 -8.46
C GLY A 190 -5.31 8.22 -8.33
N LEU A 191 -5.77 8.74 -7.19
CA LEU A 191 -7.19 9.03 -6.98
C LEU A 191 -7.68 10.17 -7.89
N LEU A 192 -6.88 11.23 -8.04
CA LEU A 192 -7.16 12.30 -9.00
C LEU A 192 -7.22 11.76 -10.44
N GLY A 193 -6.28 10.89 -10.81
CA GLY A 193 -6.30 10.21 -12.10
C GLY A 193 -7.61 9.42 -12.32
N ARG A 194 -8.06 8.67 -11.30
CA ARG A 194 -9.33 7.92 -11.36
C ARG A 194 -10.55 8.82 -11.51
N VAL A 195 -10.61 9.92 -10.78
CA VAL A 195 -11.71 10.90 -10.92
C VAL A 195 -11.75 11.46 -12.33
N MET A 196 -10.61 11.91 -12.87
CA MET A 196 -10.55 12.50 -14.20
C MET A 196 -10.73 11.48 -15.33
N GLY A 197 -10.34 10.22 -15.13
CA GLY A 197 -10.53 9.11 -16.08
C GLY A 197 -11.91 8.45 -16.01
N GLY A 198 -12.82 8.89 -15.11
CA GLY A 198 -14.13 8.26 -14.93
C GLY A 198 -14.07 6.88 -14.25
N ASN A 199 -12.93 6.53 -13.64
CA ASN A 199 -12.68 5.23 -12.98
C ASN A 199 -12.91 5.29 -11.46
N PHE A 200 -13.37 6.42 -10.95
CA PHE A 200 -13.61 6.61 -9.53
C PHE A 200 -14.97 6.03 -9.13
N ALA A 201 -14.96 5.17 -8.12
CA ALA A 201 -16.16 4.64 -7.49
C ALA A 201 -16.08 4.84 -5.98
N PHE A 202 -17.11 5.44 -5.40
CA PHE A 202 -17.21 5.67 -3.97
C PHE A 202 -18.69 5.54 -3.55
N GLY A 203 -18.94 4.84 -2.47
CA GLY A 203 -20.29 4.61 -1.99
C GLY A 203 -20.34 4.28 -0.51
N LEU A 204 -21.45 3.73 -0.05
CA LEU A 204 -21.68 3.42 1.36
C LEU A 204 -20.64 2.45 1.92
N LEU A 205 -20.21 1.47 1.12
CA LEU A 205 -19.13 0.54 1.48
C LEU A 205 -17.84 1.31 1.81
N SER A 206 -17.39 2.20 0.93
CA SER A 206 -16.18 3.00 1.15
C SER A 206 -16.34 3.92 2.37
N ALA A 207 -17.49 4.61 2.47
CA ALA A 207 -17.78 5.51 3.58
C ALA A 207 -17.78 4.80 4.94
N THR A 208 -18.19 3.54 4.99
CA THR A 208 -18.15 2.72 6.23
C THR A 208 -16.73 2.23 6.55
N LEU A 209 -15.95 1.84 5.54
CA LEU A 209 -14.60 1.31 5.75
C LEU A 209 -13.60 2.41 6.14
N LEU A 210 -13.79 3.66 5.72
CA LEU A 210 -12.87 4.77 6.05
C LEU A 210 -12.72 5.01 7.56
N PRO A 211 -13.78 5.21 8.35
CA PRO A 211 -13.63 5.39 9.80
C PRO A 211 -13.10 4.15 10.50
N VAL A 212 -13.44 2.95 10.02
CA VAL A 212 -12.92 1.69 10.55
C VAL A 212 -11.42 1.57 10.31
N GLY A 213 -10.97 1.87 9.09
CA GLY A 213 -9.55 1.89 8.74
C GLY A 213 -8.78 2.95 9.52
N LEU A 214 -9.37 4.14 9.72
CA LEU A 214 -8.79 5.21 10.53
C LEU A 214 -8.59 4.78 11.98
N ALA A 215 -9.60 4.16 12.61
CA ALA A 215 -9.50 3.65 13.97
C ALA A 215 -8.43 2.56 14.11
N GLY A 216 -8.40 1.61 13.18
CA GLY A 216 -7.36 0.58 13.13
C GLY A 216 -5.95 1.16 12.97
N ALA A 217 -5.80 2.15 12.09
CA ALA A 217 -4.53 2.80 11.84
C ALA A 217 -4.01 3.60 13.05
N LEU A 218 -4.87 4.33 13.74
CA LEU A 218 -4.53 5.06 14.96
C LEU A 218 -4.03 4.11 16.05
N ILE A 219 -4.80 3.07 16.35
CA ILE A 219 -4.46 2.09 17.40
C ILE A 219 -3.21 1.31 16.99
N GLY A 220 -3.12 0.85 15.74
CA GLY A 220 -1.99 0.09 15.22
C GLY A 220 -0.69 0.89 15.24
N SER A 221 -0.70 2.13 14.78
CA SER A 221 0.48 3.00 14.79
C SER A 221 0.98 3.26 16.20
N TRP A 222 0.08 3.50 17.15
CA TRP A 222 0.44 3.76 18.55
C TRP A 222 1.05 2.52 19.20
N LEU A 223 0.44 1.35 19.06
CA LEU A 223 0.95 0.09 19.59
C LEU A 223 2.24 -0.35 18.90
N GLY A 224 2.33 -0.19 17.58
CA GLY A 224 3.51 -0.53 16.80
C GLY A 224 4.74 0.30 17.18
N ALA A 225 4.54 1.58 17.46
CA ALA A 225 5.63 2.46 17.87
C ALA A 225 6.21 2.09 19.25
N HIS A 226 5.41 1.49 20.16
CA HIS A 226 5.78 1.32 21.55
C HIS A 226 5.98 -0.15 21.98
N TYR A 227 5.21 -1.10 21.42
CA TYR A 227 5.10 -2.45 22.02
C TYR A 227 5.32 -3.61 21.04
N LEU A 228 5.12 -3.45 19.73
CA LEU A 228 5.09 -4.57 18.81
C LEU A 228 6.40 -4.75 18.03
N SER A 229 6.82 -6.02 17.84
CA SER A 229 7.96 -6.32 16.98
C SER A 229 7.56 -6.30 15.50
N GLY A 230 8.17 -5.43 14.74
CA GLY A 230 7.88 -5.27 13.30
C GLY A 230 8.10 -6.54 12.47
N THR A 231 8.99 -7.43 12.90
CA THR A 231 9.31 -8.68 12.18
C THR A 231 8.15 -9.68 12.19
N LEU A 232 7.53 -9.89 13.37
CA LEU A 232 6.38 -10.80 13.50
C LEU A 232 5.20 -10.31 12.68
N LEU A 233 4.89 -9.02 12.81
CA LEU A 233 3.77 -8.40 12.08
C LEU A 233 3.93 -8.52 10.57
N ARG A 234 5.13 -8.27 10.04
CA ARG A 234 5.41 -8.43 8.60
C ARG A 234 5.22 -9.85 8.11
N ARG A 235 5.66 -10.85 8.88
CA ARG A 235 5.46 -12.26 8.53
C ARG A 235 3.98 -12.61 8.49
N ILE A 236 3.20 -12.18 9.48
CA ILE A 236 1.74 -12.39 9.49
C ILE A 236 1.10 -11.76 8.24
N LEU A 237 1.45 -10.52 7.92
CA LEU A 237 0.96 -9.83 6.73
C LEU A 237 1.35 -10.57 5.44
N GLY A 238 2.59 -11.00 5.32
CA GLY A 238 3.07 -11.76 4.18
C GLY A 238 2.28 -13.07 3.97
N ILE A 239 2.01 -13.80 5.05
CA ILE A 239 1.19 -15.02 5.02
C ILE A 239 -0.23 -14.72 4.54
N ILE A 240 -0.87 -13.69 5.10
CA ILE A 240 -2.24 -13.29 4.70
C ILE A 240 -2.30 -12.96 3.21
N LEU A 241 -1.35 -12.18 2.69
CA LEU A 241 -1.32 -11.83 1.27
C LEU A 241 -1.16 -13.05 0.37
N LEU A 242 -0.27 -13.98 0.71
CA LEU A 242 -0.04 -15.19 -0.08
C LEU A 242 -1.24 -16.15 -0.01
N LEU A 243 -1.89 -16.27 1.12
CA LEU A 243 -3.13 -17.06 1.24
C LEU A 243 -4.25 -16.46 0.37
N THR A 244 -4.37 -15.12 0.30
CA THR A 244 -5.33 -14.45 -0.58
C THR A 244 -5.03 -14.75 -2.05
N VAL A 245 -3.77 -14.65 -2.47
CA VAL A 245 -3.38 -14.98 -3.85
C VAL A 245 -3.68 -16.45 -4.17
N LEU A 246 -3.35 -17.35 -3.26
CA LEU A 246 -3.58 -18.79 -3.45
C LEU A 246 -5.08 -19.12 -3.58
N SER A 247 -5.92 -18.54 -2.71
CA SER A 247 -7.38 -18.75 -2.78
C SER A 247 -7.96 -18.25 -4.11
N SER A 248 -7.51 -17.09 -4.57
CA SER A 248 -7.96 -16.51 -5.84
C SER A 248 -7.49 -17.30 -7.06
N LEU A 249 -6.28 -17.88 -7.02
CA LEU A 249 -5.80 -18.77 -8.08
C LEU A 249 -6.60 -20.07 -8.11
N ILE A 250 -6.94 -20.65 -6.96
CA ILE A 250 -7.77 -21.86 -6.89
C ILE A 250 -9.16 -21.60 -7.49
N GLU A 251 -9.76 -20.45 -7.20
CA GLU A 251 -11.05 -20.07 -7.81
C GLU A 251 -10.95 -19.91 -9.32
N PHE A 252 -9.88 -19.27 -9.81
CA PHE A 252 -9.65 -19.06 -11.25
C PHE A 252 -9.52 -20.39 -12.02
N PHE A 253 -8.89 -21.42 -11.45
CA PHE A 253 -8.74 -22.74 -12.09
C PHE A 253 -9.94 -23.67 -11.87
N ARG A 254 -10.92 -23.28 -11.06
CA ARG A 254 -12.16 -24.05 -10.86
C ARG A 254 -13.28 -23.69 -11.85
N VAL A 255 -13.14 -22.60 -12.57
CA VAL A 255 -14.05 -22.13 -13.63
C VAL A 255 -13.54 -22.59 -14.98
#